data_51d68c609a126f197bcac2d4c7acffea
#
_entry.id   51d68c609a126f197bcac2d4c7acffea
#
_cell.length_a   1.000
_cell.length_b   1.000
_cell.length_c   1.000
_cell.angle_alpha   90.00
_cell.angle_beta   90.00
_cell.angle_gamma   90.00
#
_symmetry.space_group_name_H-M   'P 1'
#
loop_
_entity.id
_entity.type
_entity.pdbx_description
1 polymer ?
#
loop_
_entity_poly.entity_id
_entity_poly.type
_entity_poly.pdbx_seq_one_letter_code
_entity_poly.pdbx_strand_id
1 'polypeptide(L)'
;MAVTKIHPIKSTLKKALDYIENPAKTDEKMLVSSFACSYETADIEFELLLSQAMQKGNNLAHHLIQSFAPGETTPEQAHEIGRQLADEVLQGKYPYVLTTHIDKGHVHNHIIFCAVDMVNQRKYVSNRQSYAYIRRTSDRLCKEHGLSVVKPGKDKGKTYAEWDAQKKGKSWKAKLKIAIDAAIPQAKDFDGFLRLMEAQGYEVKQGKFISFRAPGQERFTRCKTLGEDYTEERITRRIKGIAIDRGPRRRSAGEISLRIALEDSIKAQQSAGYARWAKLHNLKQAANSLNFITEHQILSLIHISEPTRHSL
;
A
#
# COMPACT_ATOMS: atom_id res chain seq x y z
N MET A 1 7.80 -7.43 4.28
CA MET A 1 6.41 -7.36 4.80
C MET A 1 5.46 -7.45 3.62
N ALA A 2 4.72 -8.56 3.47
CA ALA A 2 3.84 -8.75 2.32
C ALA A 2 2.44 -8.19 2.56
N VAL A 3 1.83 -7.65 1.50
CA VAL A 3 0.45 -7.16 1.49
C VAL A 3 -0.29 -7.81 0.34
N THR A 4 -1.48 -8.36 0.59
CA THR A 4 -2.32 -8.98 -0.43
C THR A 4 -3.51 -8.12 -0.79
N LYS A 5 -3.88 -8.11 -2.08
CA LYS A 5 -5.06 -7.46 -2.62
C LYS A 5 -5.66 -8.34 -3.71
N ILE A 6 -6.98 -8.51 -3.72
CA ILE A 6 -7.68 -9.23 -4.78
C ILE A 6 -8.84 -8.38 -5.31
N HIS A 7 -9.06 -8.41 -6.61
CA HIS A 7 -10.18 -7.75 -7.27
C HIS A 7 -10.65 -8.55 -8.50
N PRO A 8 -11.94 -8.47 -8.85
CA PRO A 8 -12.46 -9.16 -10.02
C PRO A 8 -12.09 -8.42 -11.31
N ILE A 9 -11.86 -9.19 -12.37
CA ILE A 9 -11.78 -8.74 -13.75
C ILE A 9 -13.13 -9.06 -14.41
N LYS A 10 -13.83 -8.02 -14.89
CA LYS A 10 -15.16 -8.14 -15.50
C LYS A 10 -15.18 -7.86 -17.00
N SER A 11 -14.12 -7.25 -17.48
CA SER A 11 -13.91 -6.92 -18.89
C SER A 11 -12.40 -6.86 -19.14
N THR A 12 -11.98 -6.83 -20.40
CA THR A 12 -10.56 -6.63 -20.78
C THR A 12 -9.60 -7.68 -20.18
N LEU A 13 -10.03 -8.97 -20.13
CA LEU A 13 -9.20 -10.08 -19.62
C LEU A 13 -7.84 -10.13 -20.32
N LYS A 14 -7.85 -10.13 -21.67
CA LYS A 14 -6.61 -10.11 -22.46
C LYS A 14 -5.66 -8.98 -22.06
N LYS A 15 -6.16 -7.75 -21.95
CA LYS A 15 -5.31 -6.61 -21.55
C LYS A 15 -4.72 -6.77 -20.15
N ALA A 16 -5.43 -7.45 -19.25
CA ALA A 16 -4.93 -7.71 -17.89
C ALA A 16 -3.82 -8.77 -17.90
N LEU A 17 -3.94 -9.81 -18.71
CA LEU A 17 -2.90 -10.81 -18.92
C LEU A 17 -1.68 -10.20 -19.62
N ASP A 18 -1.86 -9.52 -20.75
CA ASP A 18 -0.78 -8.81 -21.46
C ASP A 18 -0.01 -7.84 -20.55
N TYR A 19 -0.72 -7.18 -19.63
CA TYR A 19 -0.09 -6.26 -18.67
C TYR A 19 0.82 -6.98 -17.68
N ILE A 20 0.41 -8.14 -17.14
CA ILE A 20 1.22 -8.85 -16.15
C ILE A 20 2.37 -9.61 -16.81
N GLU A 21 2.22 -10.01 -18.06
CA GLU A 21 3.21 -10.74 -18.83
C GLU A 21 4.27 -9.88 -19.52
N ASN A 22 4.20 -8.56 -19.33
CA ASN A 22 5.09 -7.61 -20.00
C ASN A 22 6.57 -7.95 -19.71
N PRO A 23 7.39 -8.27 -20.75
CA PRO A 23 8.79 -8.71 -20.58
C PRO A 23 9.64 -7.69 -19.82
N ALA A 24 9.41 -6.40 -20.03
CA ALA A 24 10.13 -5.33 -19.32
C ALA A 24 9.89 -5.30 -17.80
N LYS A 25 8.90 -6.03 -17.29
CA LYS A 25 8.53 -6.09 -15.87
C LYS A 25 8.87 -7.42 -15.22
N THR A 26 8.99 -8.48 -16.01
CA THR A 26 9.09 -9.88 -15.58
C THR A 26 10.46 -10.49 -15.84
N ASP A 27 11.52 -9.68 -15.90
CA ASP A 27 12.89 -10.15 -16.24
C ASP A 27 12.89 -10.96 -17.55
N GLU A 28 12.42 -10.35 -18.64
CA GLU A 28 12.32 -10.99 -19.97
C GLU A 28 11.47 -12.27 -19.96
N LYS A 29 10.41 -12.30 -19.15
CA LYS A 29 9.51 -13.45 -18.93
C LYS A 29 10.11 -14.64 -18.16
N MET A 30 11.27 -14.51 -17.55
CA MET A 30 11.83 -15.56 -16.68
C MET A 30 11.01 -15.77 -15.40
N LEU A 31 10.26 -14.74 -14.95
CA LEU A 31 9.43 -14.76 -13.76
C LEU A 31 7.93 -14.88 -14.13
N VAL A 32 7.62 -15.77 -15.06
CA VAL A 32 6.26 -16.12 -15.48
C VAL A 32 6.04 -17.62 -15.28
N SER A 33 4.95 -17.96 -14.61
CA SER A 33 4.50 -19.36 -14.45
C SER A 33 3.01 -19.46 -14.71
N SER A 34 2.55 -20.60 -15.17
CA SER A 34 1.13 -20.87 -15.35
C SER A 34 0.78 -22.27 -14.83
N PHE A 35 -0.49 -22.47 -14.49
CA PHE A 35 -1.04 -23.74 -14.08
C PHE A 35 -2.31 -24.03 -14.86
N ALA A 36 -2.39 -25.22 -15.45
CA ALA A 36 -3.53 -25.71 -16.25
C ALA A 36 -3.96 -24.76 -17.40
N CYS A 37 -3.04 -23.93 -17.86
CA CYS A 37 -3.18 -23.10 -19.07
C CYS A 37 -1.80 -22.72 -19.59
N SER A 38 -1.69 -22.32 -20.86
CA SER A 38 -0.51 -21.62 -21.37
C SER A 38 -0.66 -20.12 -21.09
N TYR A 39 0.39 -19.46 -20.56
CA TYR A 39 0.33 -18.01 -20.35
C TYR A 39 0.06 -17.24 -21.66
N GLU A 40 0.51 -17.76 -22.81
CA GLU A 40 0.33 -17.13 -24.12
C GLU A 40 -1.11 -17.15 -24.62
N THR A 41 -1.91 -18.16 -24.22
CA THR A 41 -3.29 -18.40 -24.67
C THR A 41 -4.31 -18.41 -23.53
N ALA A 42 -3.89 -17.98 -22.34
CA ALA A 42 -4.73 -18.02 -21.14
C ALA A 42 -6.05 -17.25 -21.27
N ASP A 43 -6.09 -16.18 -22.04
CA ASP A 43 -7.32 -15.45 -22.34
C ASP A 43 -8.36 -16.33 -23.04
N ILE A 44 -7.95 -17.07 -24.07
CA ILE A 44 -8.82 -17.97 -24.84
C ILE A 44 -9.23 -19.19 -23.98
N GLU A 45 -8.29 -19.78 -23.25
CA GLU A 45 -8.55 -20.93 -22.39
C GLU A 45 -9.50 -20.59 -21.24
N PHE A 46 -9.37 -19.40 -20.66
CA PHE A 46 -10.30 -18.91 -19.64
C PHE A 46 -11.69 -18.66 -20.22
N GLU A 47 -11.79 -18.09 -21.43
CA GLU A 47 -13.07 -17.88 -22.11
C GLU A 47 -13.77 -19.21 -22.40
N LEU A 48 -13.04 -20.22 -22.84
CA LEU A 48 -13.58 -21.55 -23.06
C LEU A 48 -14.14 -22.14 -21.74
N LEU A 49 -13.41 -22.07 -20.64
CA LEU A 49 -13.86 -22.55 -19.33
C LEU A 49 -15.07 -21.75 -18.82
N LEU A 50 -15.07 -20.43 -19.01
CA LEU A 50 -16.18 -19.55 -18.65
C LEU A 50 -17.47 -19.89 -19.41
N SER A 51 -17.37 -20.35 -20.66
CA SER A 51 -18.53 -20.77 -21.45
C SER A 51 -19.24 -22.02 -20.85
N GLN A 52 -18.51 -22.82 -20.08
CA GLN A 52 -19.01 -24.04 -19.42
C GLN A 52 -19.54 -23.74 -17.99
N ALA A 53 -19.50 -22.50 -17.53
CA ALA A 53 -19.87 -22.14 -16.16
C ALA A 53 -21.32 -22.47 -15.83
N MET A 54 -21.54 -23.25 -14.78
CA MET A 54 -22.89 -23.57 -14.27
C MET A 54 -23.62 -22.37 -13.68
N GLN A 55 -22.89 -21.33 -13.27
CA GLN A 55 -23.44 -20.17 -12.57
C GLN A 55 -23.30 -18.90 -13.41
N LYS A 56 -24.37 -18.10 -13.46
CA LYS A 56 -24.34 -16.76 -14.06
C LYS A 56 -23.49 -15.81 -13.22
N GLY A 57 -22.82 -14.87 -13.87
CA GLY A 57 -22.05 -13.79 -13.21
C GLY A 57 -21.05 -13.15 -14.16
N ASN A 58 -20.69 -11.90 -13.90
CA ASN A 58 -19.91 -11.06 -14.82
C ASN A 58 -18.39 -11.11 -14.59
N ASN A 59 -17.92 -11.88 -13.60
CA ASN A 59 -16.49 -12.00 -13.36
C ASN A 59 -15.90 -13.00 -14.36
N LEU A 60 -14.88 -12.56 -15.11
CA LEU A 60 -14.12 -13.40 -16.05
C LEU A 60 -12.94 -14.06 -15.33
N ALA A 61 -12.26 -13.30 -14.48
CA ALA A 61 -11.11 -13.75 -13.70
C ALA A 61 -11.03 -12.97 -12.40
N HIS A 62 -10.10 -13.37 -11.53
CA HIS A 62 -9.69 -12.61 -10.35
C HIS A 62 -8.20 -12.31 -10.41
N HIS A 63 -7.83 -11.09 -10.07
CA HIS A 63 -6.47 -10.63 -9.99
C HIS A 63 -6.05 -10.51 -8.53
N LEU A 64 -5.22 -11.42 -8.07
CA LEU A 64 -4.58 -11.42 -6.76
C LEU A 64 -3.19 -10.80 -6.90
N ILE A 65 -2.90 -9.82 -6.07
CA ILE A 65 -1.60 -9.13 -6.00
C ILE A 65 -1.00 -9.39 -4.63
N GLN A 66 0.27 -9.79 -4.60
CA GLN A 66 1.05 -9.94 -3.38
C GLN A 66 2.30 -9.06 -3.50
N SER A 67 2.40 -8.02 -2.66
CA SER A 67 3.50 -7.04 -2.70
C SER A 67 4.39 -7.18 -1.48
N PHE A 68 5.70 -7.19 -1.69
CA PHE A 68 6.71 -7.32 -0.64
C PHE A 68 7.34 -5.96 -0.31
N ALA A 69 7.93 -5.84 0.88
CA ALA A 69 8.66 -4.62 1.22
C ALA A 69 9.93 -4.49 0.36
N PRO A 70 10.35 -3.26 0.04
CA PRO A 70 11.57 -3.04 -0.73
C PRO A 70 12.79 -3.72 -0.09
N GLY A 71 13.55 -4.47 -0.89
CA GLY A 71 14.79 -5.12 -0.45
C GLY A 71 14.63 -6.31 0.52
N GLU A 72 13.40 -6.75 0.81
CA GLU A 72 13.14 -7.83 1.77
C GLU A 72 13.25 -9.22 1.14
N THR A 73 13.01 -9.36 -0.16
CA THR A 73 13.02 -10.64 -0.87
C THR A 73 13.68 -10.51 -2.25
N THR A 74 14.17 -11.61 -2.79
CA THR A 74 14.62 -11.68 -4.18
C THR A 74 13.43 -11.92 -5.11
N PRO A 75 13.51 -11.57 -6.41
CA PRO A 75 12.46 -11.88 -7.37
C PRO A 75 12.09 -13.35 -7.44
N GLU A 76 13.08 -14.23 -7.41
CA GLU A 76 12.91 -15.68 -7.48
C GLU A 76 12.20 -16.21 -6.21
N GLN A 77 12.62 -15.75 -5.03
CA GLN A 77 11.97 -16.11 -3.77
C GLN A 77 10.53 -15.61 -3.73
N ALA A 78 10.29 -14.39 -4.21
CA ALA A 78 8.93 -13.83 -4.29
C ALA A 78 8.05 -14.65 -5.25
N HIS A 79 8.61 -15.07 -6.40
CA HIS A 79 7.92 -15.90 -7.39
C HIS A 79 7.52 -17.25 -6.79
N GLU A 80 8.45 -17.92 -6.09
CA GLU A 80 8.19 -19.19 -5.43
C GLU A 80 7.12 -19.05 -4.33
N ILE A 81 7.17 -18.01 -3.51
CA ILE A 81 6.11 -17.71 -2.52
C ILE A 81 4.77 -17.46 -3.22
N GLY A 82 4.77 -16.79 -4.37
CA GLY A 82 3.58 -16.55 -5.18
C GLY A 82 2.98 -17.83 -5.73
N ARG A 83 3.82 -18.76 -6.18
CA ARG A 83 3.40 -20.08 -6.66
C ARG A 83 2.77 -20.90 -5.53
N GLN A 84 3.44 -21.00 -4.38
CA GLN A 84 2.90 -21.68 -3.20
C GLN A 84 1.57 -21.07 -2.74
N LEU A 85 1.47 -19.73 -2.77
CA LEU A 85 0.22 -19.03 -2.44
C LEU A 85 -0.91 -19.39 -3.41
N ALA A 86 -0.63 -19.44 -4.72
CA ALA A 86 -1.61 -19.82 -5.73
C ALA A 86 -2.05 -21.28 -5.55
N ASP A 87 -1.11 -22.19 -5.35
CA ASP A 87 -1.39 -23.62 -5.19
C ASP A 87 -2.30 -23.88 -3.97
N GLU A 88 -2.02 -23.24 -2.82
CA GLU A 88 -2.83 -23.41 -1.62
C GLU A 88 -4.21 -22.74 -1.71
N VAL A 89 -4.27 -21.52 -2.23
CA VAL A 89 -5.53 -20.76 -2.31
C VAL A 89 -6.46 -21.34 -3.36
N LEU A 90 -5.92 -21.76 -4.48
CA LEU A 90 -6.68 -22.25 -5.62
C LEU A 90 -6.87 -23.78 -5.61
N GLN A 91 -6.10 -24.51 -4.80
CA GLN A 91 -6.21 -25.95 -4.58
C GLN A 91 -6.19 -26.78 -5.87
N GLY A 92 -5.47 -26.34 -6.90
CA GLY A 92 -5.42 -26.99 -8.19
C GLY A 92 -6.74 -27.01 -8.97
N LYS A 93 -7.71 -26.15 -8.60
CA LYS A 93 -9.04 -26.12 -9.24
C LYS A 93 -9.20 -25.07 -10.32
N TYR A 94 -8.40 -24.01 -10.26
CA TYR A 94 -8.51 -22.85 -11.14
C TYR A 94 -7.24 -22.70 -11.96
N PRO A 95 -7.34 -22.60 -13.30
CA PRO A 95 -6.17 -22.24 -14.10
C PRO A 95 -5.74 -20.80 -13.78
N TYR A 96 -4.41 -20.58 -13.72
CA TYR A 96 -3.86 -19.28 -13.40
C TYR A 96 -2.58 -18.97 -14.16
N VAL A 97 -2.30 -17.68 -14.30
CA VAL A 97 -1.01 -17.12 -14.69
C VAL A 97 -0.44 -16.33 -13.51
N LEU A 98 0.79 -16.63 -13.12
CA LEU A 98 1.56 -15.94 -12.10
C LEU A 98 2.73 -15.22 -12.76
N THR A 99 2.90 -13.95 -12.43
CA THR A 99 4.07 -13.18 -12.83
C THR A 99 4.64 -12.41 -11.65
N THR A 100 5.96 -12.22 -11.63
CA THR A 100 6.63 -11.41 -10.63
C THR A 100 7.23 -10.18 -11.27
N HIS A 101 6.78 -9.01 -10.87
CA HIS A 101 7.23 -7.72 -11.38
C HIS A 101 8.34 -7.14 -10.51
N ILE A 102 9.34 -6.55 -11.17
CA ILE A 102 10.54 -5.95 -10.54
C ILE A 102 10.71 -4.46 -10.89
N ASP A 103 9.75 -3.86 -11.60
CA ASP A 103 9.84 -2.52 -12.18
C ASP A 103 9.62 -1.36 -11.19
N LYS A 104 9.07 -1.60 -10.00
CA LYS A 104 8.59 -0.54 -9.07
C LYS A 104 9.36 -0.43 -7.76
N GLY A 105 10.65 -0.61 -7.73
CA GLY A 105 11.42 -0.46 -6.49
C GLY A 105 11.04 -1.43 -5.36
N HIS A 106 10.03 -2.28 -5.56
CA HIS A 106 9.63 -3.39 -4.72
C HIS A 106 9.13 -4.55 -5.58
N VAL A 107 9.40 -5.75 -5.13
CA VAL A 107 8.96 -6.97 -5.82
C VAL A 107 7.48 -7.22 -5.51
N HIS A 108 6.72 -7.60 -6.52
CA HIS A 108 5.31 -7.96 -6.33
C HIS A 108 4.85 -9.01 -7.34
N ASN A 109 4.04 -9.94 -6.84
CA ASN A 109 3.42 -10.99 -7.63
C ASN A 109 2.05 -10.55 -8.13
N HIS A 110 1.75 -10.91 -9.37
CA HIS A 110 0.43 -10.84 -9.96
C HIS A 110 -0.04 -12.25 -10.29
N ILE A 111 -1.16 -12.67 -9.73
CA ILE A 111 -1.79 -13.97 -10.00
C ILE A 111 -3.15 -13.68 -10.61
N ILE A 112 -3.33 -13.95 -11.90
CA ILE A 112 -4.63 -13.89 -12.54
C ILE A 112 -5.14 -15.32 -12.74
N PHE A 113 -6.28 -15.65 -12.12
CA PHE A 113 -6.88 -16.95 -12.21
C PHE A 113 -8.32 -16.88 -12.74
N CYS A 114 -8.74 -17.88 -13.48
CA CYS A 114 -10.08 -17.95 -14.04
C CYS A 114 -11.14 -17.90 -12.94
N ALA A 115 -12.26 -17.23 -13.20
CA ALA A 115 -13.35 -17.15 -12.24
C ALA A 115 -14.13 -18.45 -12.07
N VAL A 116 -13.88 -19.48 -12.91
CA VAL A 116 -14.57 -20.77 -12.92
C VAL A 116 -13.57 -21.89 -12.61
N ASP A 117 -13.93 -22.81 -11.72
CA ASP A 117 -13.12 -23.99 -11.44
C ASP A 117 -13.29 -25.07 -12.55
N MET A 118 -12.19 -25.76 -12.84
CA MET A 118 -12.14 -26.79 -13.88
C MET A 118 -12.87 -28.09 -13.51
N VAL A 119 -13.10 -28.31 -12.20
CA VAL A 119 -13.62 -29.60 -11.70
C VAL A 119 -15.15 -29.59 -11.66
N ASN A 120 -15.72 -28.55 -11.05
CA ASN A 120 -17.16 -28.44 -10.82
C ASN A 120 -17.83 -27.34 -11.66
N GLN A 121 -17.06 -26.61 -12.46
CA GLN A 121 -17.53 -25.52 -13.31
C GLN A 121 -18.29 -24.42 -12.52
N ARG A 122 -17.95 -24.27 -11.21
CA ARG A 122 -18.52 -23.27 -10.33
C ARG A 122 -17.66 -22.04 -10.25
N LYS A 123 -18.30 -20.90 -10.04
CA LYS A 123 -17.57 -19.62 -9.88
C LYS A 123 -16.91 -19.49 -8.52
N TYR A 124 -15.73 -18.88 -8.52
CA TYR A 124 -14.97 -18.55 -7.31
C TYR A 124 -15.77 -17.62 -6.40
N VAL A 125 -15.87 -17.97 -5.12
CA VAL A 125 -16.58 -17.18 -4.12
C VAL A 125 -15.63 -16.15 -3.50
N SER A 126 -15.69 -14.93 -4.01
CA SER A 126 -14.90 -13.81 -3.52
C SER A 126 -15.65 -13.08 -2.42
N ASN A 127 -15.30 -13.30 -1.16
CA ASN A 127 -15.94 -12.72 0.01
C ASN A 127 -14.92 -12.41 1.12
N ARG A 128 -15.40 -11.89 2.26
CA ARG A 128 -14.54 -11.56 3.40
C ARG A 128 -13.74 -12.75 3.95
N GLN A 129 -14.31 -13.95 3.88
CA GLN A 129 -13.64 -15.16 4.38
C GLN A 129 -12.50 -15.57 3.45
N SER A 130 -12.72 -15.56 2.11
CA SER A 130 -11.67 -15.84 1.14
C SER A 130 -10.53 -14.81 1.21
N TYR A 131 -10.84 -13.53 1.42
CA TYR A 131 -9.80 -12.50 1.63
C TYR A 131 -8.98 -12.74 2.90
N ALA A 132 -9.64 -13.15 3.99
CA ALA A 132 -8.95 -13.47 5.24
C ALA A 132 -8.09 -14.74 5.09
N TYR A 133 -8.55 -15.72 4.32
CA TYR A 133 -7.80 -16.94 4.02
C TYR A 133 -6.54 -16.62 3.21
N ILE A 134 -6.66 -15.91 2.09
CA ILE A 134 -5.54 -15.47 1.25
C ILE A 134 -4.49 -14.74 2.10
N ARG A 135 -4.91 -13.79 2.95
CA ARG A 135 -3.98 -13.04 3.80
C ARG A 135 -3.25 -13.94 4.79
N ARG A 136 -3.97 -14.82 5.49
CA ARG A 136 -3.35 -15.73 6.46
C ARG A 136 -2.36 -16.69 5.81
N THR A 137 -2.71 -17.22 4.63
CA THR A 137 -1.80 -18.08 3.85
C THR A 137 -0.55 -17.32 3.42
N SER A 138 -0.71 -16.12 2.87
CA SER A 138 0.42 -15.26 2.49
C SER A 138 1.31 -14.91 3.69
N ASP A 139 0.71 -14.56 4.85
CA ASP A 139 1.46 -14.23 6.07
C ASP A 139 2.23 -15.45 6.62
N ARG A 140 1.65 -16.65 6.53
CA ARG A 140 2.31 -17.90 6.93
C ARG A 140 3.50 -18.21 6.03
N LEU A 141 3.29 -18.22 4.71
CA LEU A 141 4.35 -18.46 3.73
C LEU A 141 5.49 -17.44 3.86
N CYS A 142 5.18 -16.17 4.05
CA CYS A 142 6.21 -15.16 4.30
C CYS A 142 7.05 -15.47 5.54
N LYS A 143 6.44 -15.92 6.64
CA LYS A 143 7.16 -16.31 7.85
C LYS A 143 8.05 -17.54 7.63
N GLU A 144 7.56 -18.55 6.93
CA GLU A 144 8.30 -19.77 6.58
C GLU A 144 9.55 -19.45 5.75
N HIS A 145 9.45 -18.44 4.88
CA HIS A 145 10.58 -17.93 4.08
C HIS A 145 11.40 -16.83 4.78
N GLY A 146 11.21 -16.62 6.09
CA GLY A 146 11.97 -15.65 6.88
C GLY A 146 11.65 -14.18 6.61
N LEU A 147 10.50 -13.90 5.97
CA LEU A 147 10.05 -12.54 5.66
C LEU A 147 9.17 -11.97 6.78
N SER A 148 9.14 -10.65 6.88
CA SER A 148 8.30 -9.97 7.87
C SER A 148 6.83 -9.96 7.43
N VAL A 149 5.91 -9.93 8.40
CA VAL A 149 4.47 -9.82 8.16
C VAL A 149 3.88 -8.57 8.78
N VAL A 150 2.77 -8.10 8.21
CA VAL A 150 2.03 -6.94 8.73
C VAL A 150 1.35 -7.35 10.04
N LYS A 151 1.82 -6.82 11.17
CA LYS A 151 1.06 -6.94 12.42
C LYS A 151 -0.13 -5.98 12.34
N PRO A 152 -1.37 -6.47 12.56
CA PRO A 152 -2.52 -5.59 12.61
C PRO A 152 -2.29 -4.48 13.64
N GLY A 153 -2.33 -3.22 13.21
CA GLY A 153 -2.29 -2.08 14.10
C GLY A 153 -3.62 -1.95 14.88
N LYS A 154 -3.60 -1.26 16.02
CA LYS A 154 -4.82 -0.91 16.77
C LYS A 154 -5.70 0.07 16.00
N ASP A 155 -5.11 0.86 15.13
CA ASP A 155 -5.80 1.87 14.34
C ASP A 155 -6.40 1.30 13.06
N LYS A 156 -7.62 1.73 12.76
CA LYS A 156 -8.25 1.46 11.46
C LYS A 156 -7.44 2.18 10.38
N GLY A 157 -6.96 1.44 9.40
CA GLY A 157 -6.27 2.01 8.24
C GLY A 157 -7.14 3.03 7.50
N LYS A 158 -6.50 3.96 6.78
CA LYS A 158 -7.20 4.93 5.91
C LYS A 158 -7.83 4.22 4.72
N THR A 159 -9.03 4.63 4.32
CA THR A 159 -9.59 4.21 3.04
C THR A 159 -8.79 4.83 1.90
N TYR A 160 -8.84 4.21 0.71
CA TYR A 160 -8.19 4.78 -0.48
C TYR A 160 -8.67 6.21 -0.77
N ALA A 161 -9.97 6.46 -0.65
CA ALA A 161 -10.56 7.79 -0.85
C ALA A 161 -9.98 8.83 0.12
N GLU A 162 -9.81 8.48 1.39
CA GLU A 162 -9.20 9.36 2.39
C GLU A 162 -7.71 9.59 2.12
N TRP A 163 -6.99 8.54 1.71
CA TRP A 163 -5.58 8.65 1.32
C TRP A 163 -5.39 9.55 0.10
N ASP A 164 -6.19 9.37 -0.94
CA ASP A 164 -6.15 10.19 -2.16
C ASP A 164 -6.54 11.65 -1.87
N ALA A 165 -7.59 11.87 -1.08
CA ALA A 165 -7.98 13.21 -0.64
C ALA A 165 -6.87 13.88 0.19
N GLN A 166 -6.15 13.12 1.03
CA GLN A 166 -5.01 13.64 1.79
C GLN A 166 -3.86 14.01 0.86
N LYS A 167 -3.52 13.17 -0.11
CA LYS A 167 -2.47 13.43 -1.10
C LYS A 167 -2.76 14.68 -1.93
N LYS A 168 -4.03 14.92 -2.25
CA LYS A 168 -4.51 16.09 -3.01
C LYS A 168 -4.74 17.34 -2.13
N GLY A 169 -4.44 17.30 -0.82
CA GLY A 169 -4.69 18.40 0.11
C GLY A 169 -6.18 18.70 0.38
N LYS A 170 -7.09 17.81 -0.05
CA LYS A 170 -8.55 17.98 0.06
C LYS A 170 -9.17 17.26 1.27
N SER A 171 -8.38 16.53 2.07
CA SER A 171 -8.89 15.77 3.21
C SER A 171 -9.36 16.71 4.33
N TRP A 172 -10.65 16.66 4.63
CA TRP A 172 -11.25 17.38 5.76
C TRP A 172 -10.63 17.02 7.10
N LYS A 173 -10.29 15.74 7.29
CA LYS A 173 -9.64 15.28 8.53
C LYS A 173 -8.23 15.82 8.68
N ALA A 174 -7.47 15.91 7.58
CA ALA A 174 -6.13 16.49 7.61
C ALA A 174 -6.17 17.99 7.93
N LYS A 175 -7.08 18.72 7.27
CA LYS A 175 -7.29 20.16 7.56
C LYS A 175 -7.70 20.40 9.01
N LEU A 176 -8.64 19.60 9.52
CA LEU A 176 -9.10 19.70 10.90
C LEU A 176 -7.97 19.41 11.91
N LYS A 177 -7.12 18.42 11.66
CA LYS A 177 -5.95 18.15 12.51
C LYS A 177 -5.00 19.35 12.59
N ILE A 178 -4.69 19.97 11.45
CA ILE A 178 -3.83 21.15 11.38
C ILE A 178 -4.46 22.30 12.16
N ALA A 179 -5.75 22.54 12.01
CA ALA A 179 -6.47 23.60 12.75
C ALA A 179 -6.45 23.37 14.27
N ILE A 180 -6.71 22.13 14.72
CA ILE A 180 -6.65 21.75 16.13
C ILE A 180 -5.21 21.95 16.67
N ASP A 181 -4.20 21.49 15.94
CA ASP A 181 -2.80 21.59 16.36
C ASP A 181 -2.34 23.04 16.43
N ALA A 182 -2.88 23.94 15.59
CA ALA A 182 -2.61 25.38 15.62
C ALA A 182 -3.36 26.11 16.75
N ALA A 183 -4.55 25.67 17.12
CA ALA A 183 -5.36 26.27 18.17
C ALA A 183 -4.88 25.92 19.60
N ILE A 184 -4.36 24.70 19.81
CA ILE A 184 -3.92 24.22 21.14
C ILE A 184 -2.90 25.15 21.82
N PRO A 185 -1.82 25.62 21.18
CA PRO A 185 -0.85 26.50 21.82
C PRO A 185 -1.41 27.87 22.22
N GLN A 186 -2.52 28.30 21.59
CA GLN A 186 -3.14 29.59 21.82
C GLN A 186 -4.21 29.55 22.89
N ALA A 187 -4.68 28.35 23.24
CA ALA A 187 -5.76 28.10 24.19
C ALA A 187 -5.22 28.10 25.64
N LYS A 188 -5.88 28.79 26.56
CA LYS A 188 -5.60 28.72 28.00
C LYS A 188 -6.28 27.56 28.68
N ASP A 189 -7.47 27.18 28.19
CA ASP A 189 -8.30 26.12 28.68
C ASP A 189 -9.07 25.48 27.51
N PHE A 190 -9.85 24.45 27.80
CA PHE A 190 -10.59 23.72 26.78
C PHE A 190 -11.73 24.54 26.16
N ASP A 191 -12.40 25.40 26.93
CA ASP A 191 -13.46 26.28 26.42
C ASP A 191 -12.86 27.38 25.53
N GLY A 192 -11.70 27.90 25.88
CA GLY A 192 -10.92 28.82 25.04
C GLY A 192 -10.51 28.16 23.71
N PHE A 193 -10.13 26.89 23.75
CA PHE A 193 -9.84 26.13 22.55
C PHE A 193 -11.09 26.00 21.64
N LEU A 194 -12.26 25.70 22.19
CA LEU A 194 -13.50 25.62 21.41
C LEU A 194 -13.84 26.95 20.75
N ARG A 195 -13.71 28.08 21.48
CA ARG A 195 -13.90 29.43 20.92
C ARG A 195 -12.93 29.74 19.79
N LEU A 196 -11.66 29.33 19.91
CA LEU A 196 -10.68 29.50 18.84
C LEU A 196 -11.04 28.70 17.59
N MET A 197 -11.56 27.49 17.76
CA MET A 197 -12.05 26.67 16.63
C MET A 197 -13.27 27.31 15.95
N GLU A 198 -14.21 27.86 16.74
CA GLU A 198 -15.35 28.60 16.21
C GLU A 198 -14.91 29.88 15.47
N ALA A 199 -13.94 30.62 16.02
CA ALA A 199 -13.38 31.78 15.36
C ALA A 199 -12.68 31.47 14.03
N GLN A 200 -12.17 30.25 13.87
CA GLN A 200 -11.63 29.73 12.61
C GLN A 200 -12.72 29.23 11.64
N GLY A 201 -14.00 29.40 11.98
CA GLY A 201 -15.12 29.03 11.16
C GLY A 201 -15.57 27.57 11.27
N TYR A 202 -15.09 26.82 12.26
CA TYR A 202 -15.59 25.45 12.51
C TYR A 202 -16.84 25.49 13.39
N GLU A 203 -17.87 24.77 12.98
CA GLU A 203 -19.00 24.52 13.85
C GLU A 203 -18.66 23.44 14.87
N VAL A 204 -18.97 23.67 16.13
CA VAL A 204 -18.71 22.78 17.25
C VAL A 204 -20.01 22.08 17.69
N LYS A 205 -19.97 20.76 17.77
CA LYS A 205 -21.06 19.97 18.36
C LYS A 205 -20.53 19.20 19.56
N GLN A 206 -21.01 19.60 20.75
CA GLN A 206 -20.74 18.91 22.01
C GLN A 206 -21.79 17.80 22.22
N GLY A 207 -21.29 16.59 22.53
CA GLY A 207 -22.09 15.41 22.81
C GLY A 207 -21.22 14.36 23.49
N LYS A 208 -21.55 13.08 23.39
CA LYS A 208 -20.68 12.02 23.93
C LYS A 208 -19.22 12.11 23.42
N PHE A 209 -19.02 12.70 22.24
CA PHE A 209 -17.73 13.01 21.67
C PHE A 209 -17.83 14.36 20.95
N ILE A 210 -16.85 15.21 21.16
CA ILE A 210 -16.75 16.47 20.43
C ILE A 210 -16.56 16.20 18.94
N SER A 211 -17.27 16.99 18.15
CA SER A 211 -17.26 16.88 16.70
C SER A 211 -17.18 18.28 16.08
N PHE A 212 -16.44 18.41 15.01
CA PHE A 212 -16.26 19.63 14.25
C PHE A 212 -16.78 19.46 12.83
N ARG A 213 -17.30 20.56 12.27
CA ARG A 213 -17.69 20.66 10.86
C ARG A 213 -17.02 21.91 10.27
N ALA A 214 -16.23 21.71 9.21
CA ALA A 214 -15.61 22.81 8.50
C ALA A 214 -16.63 23.49 7.55
N PRO A 215 -16.43 24.76 7.18
CA PRO A 215 -17.23 25.41 6.14
C PRO A 215 -17.22 24.59 4.84
N GLY A 216 -18.41 24.34 4.28
CA GLY A 216 -18.59 23.51 3.07
C GLY A 216 -18.54 22.00 3.29
N GLN A 217 -18.42 21.53 4.53
CA GLN A 217 -18.49 20.12 4.87
C GLN A 217 -19.94 19.74 5.27
N GLU A 218 -20.50 18.67 4.68
CA GLU A 218 -21.84 18.21 5.01
C GLU A 218 -21.95 17.53 6.37
N ARG A 219 -20.91 16.77 6.77
CA ARG A 219 -20.96 15.90 7.95
C ARG A 219 -19.97 16.32 9.02
N PHE A 220 -20.40 16.26 10.28
CA PHE A 220 -19.50 16.44 11.42
C PHE A 220 -18.43 15.34 11.50
N THR A 221 -17.20 15.75 11.78
CA THR A 221 -16.08 14.85 12.04
C THR A 221 -15.85 14.74 13.55
N ARG A 222 -16.01 13.55 14.11
CA ARG A 222 -15.77 13.29 15.54
C ARG A 222 -14.28 13.31 15.82
N CYS A 223 -13.84 13.99 16.87
CA CYS A 223 -12.44 14.03 17.31
C CYS A 223 -11.85 12.63 17.53
N LYS A 224 -12.60 11.69 18.09
CA LYS A 224 -12.20 10.29 18.23
C LYS A 224 -11.77 9.63 16.91
N THR A 225 -12.32 10.06 15.77
CA THR A 225 -11.97 9.47 14.46
C THR A 225 -10.69 10.05 13.86
N LEU A 226 -10.14 11.10 14.46
CA LEU A 226 -8.87 11.70 14.07
C LEU A 226 -7.65 10.96 14.65
N GLY A 227 -7.86 10.18 15.72
CA GLY A 227 -6.83 9.45 16.44
C GLY A 227 -6.85 9.76 17.93
N GLU A 228 -6.08 9.00 18.72
CA GLU A 228 -6.03 9.14 20.19
C GLU A 228 -5.59 10.52 20.65
N ASP A 229 -4.64 11.17 19.95
CA ASP A 229 -4.09 12.49 20.27
C ASP A 229 -5.11 13.63 20.15
N TYR A 230 -6.27 13.37 19.52
CA TYR A 230 -7.33 14.34 19.27
C TYR A 230 -8.60 14.08 20.10
N THR A 231 -8.51 13.22 21.11
CA THR A 231 -9.58 13.07 22.10
C THR A 231 -9.63 14.27 23.03
N GLU A 232 -10.77 14.57 23.61
CA GLU A 232 -10.98 15.68 24.55
C GLU A 232 -9.94 15.69 25.68
N GLU A 233 -9.74 14.53 26.33
CA GLU A 233 -8.72 14.38 27.37
C GLU A 233 -7.32 14.71 26.88
N ARG A 234 -6.95 14.24 25.68
CA ARG A 234 -5.63 14.48 25.12
C ARG A 234 -5.43 15.93 24.71
N ILE A 235 -6.45 16.56 24.11
CA ILE A 235 -6.42 18.00 23.79
C ILE A 235 -6.24 18.80 25.08
N THR A 236 -7.02 18.51 26.11
CA THR A 236 -6.93 19.20 27.41
C THR A 236 -5.53 19.04 28.05
N ARG A 237 -4.95 17.83 27.99
CA ARG A 237 -3.57 17.62 28.47
C ARG A 237 -2.55 18.41 27.68
N ARG A 238 -2.71 18.48 26.36
CA ARG A 238 -1.83 19.25 25.47
C ARG A 238 -1.90 20.75 25.76
N ILE A 239 -3.09 21.28 26.01
CA ILE A 239 -3.29 22.69 26.42
C ILE A 239 -2.57 22.97 27.74
N LYS A 240 -2.66 22.06 28.72
CA LYS A 240 -1.97 22.20 30.02
C LYS A 240 -0.45 21.96 29.96
N GLY A 241 0.11 21.71 28.79
CA GLY A 241 1.55 21.43 28.63
C GLY A 241 2.01 20.11 29.30
N ILE A 242 1.06 19.24 29.70
CA ILE A 242 1.39 17.95 30.30
C ILE A 242 1.96 17.05 29.23
N ALA A 243 3.21 16.63 29.36
CA ALA A 243 3.87 15.73 28.44
C ALA A 243 3.05 14.46 28.24
N ILE A 244 2.64 14.21 26.98
CA ILE A 244 1.97 12.97 26.64
C ILE A 244 3.07 11.92 26.54
N ASP A 245 3.04 10.92 27.39
CA ASP A 245 3.86 9.71 27.22
C ASP A 245 3.41 9.04 25.92
N ARG A 246 4.06 9.41 24.85
CA ARG A 246 3.93 8.78 23.54
C ARG A 246 4.78 7.52 23.55
N GLY A 247 4.67 6.59 24.42
CA GLY A 247 5.46 5.39 24.45
C GLY A 247 6.59 5.33 23.39
N PRO A 248 7.65 4.62 23.47
CA PRO A 248 8.81 4.80 22.62
C PRO A 248 8.37 4.93 21.16
N ARG A 249 8.51 6.13 20.56
CA ARG A 249 8.42 6.29 19.11
C ARG A 249 9.34 5.21 18.58
N ARG A 250 8.77 4.21 17.88
CA ARG A 250 9.60 3.38 17.02
C ARG A 250 10.35 4.37 16.13
N ARG A 251 11.60 4.63 16.48
CA ARG A 251 12.54 5.25 15.56
C ARG A 251 12.41 4.41 14.32
N SER A 252 11.99 5.00 13.21
CA SER A 252 12.19 4.41 11.92
C SER A 252 13.65 4.01 11.90
N ALA A 253 13.91 2.72 11.93
CA ALA A 253 15.24 2.21 12.02
C ALA A 253 16.02 2.70 10.81
N GLY A 254 17.16 3.26 11.06
CA GLY A 254 18.24 3.39 10.11
C GLY A 254 18.03 4.46 9.04
N GLU A 255 19.06 5.15 8.76
CA GLU A 255 19.24 5.92 7.54
C GLU A 255 18.66 5.13 6.37
N ILE A 256 17.66 5.70 5.71
CA ILE A 256 17.10 5.11 4.49
C ILE A 256 18.22 5.22 3.45
N SER A 257 19.02 4.18 3.34
CA SER A 257 19.94 4.06 2.23
C SER A 257 19.10 3.96 0.95
N LEU A 258 19.00 5.05 0.21
CA LEU A 258 18.33 5.10 -1.09
C LEU A 258 19.03 4.21 -2.13
N ARG A 259 20.24 3.74 -1.83
CA ARG A 259 21.04 2.88 -2.70
C ARG A 259 21.25 1.51 -2.08
N ILE A 260 21.14 0.49 -2.90
CA ILE A 260 21.49 -0.89 -2.55
C ILE A 260 22.97 -1.08 -2.84
N ALA A 261 23.74 -1.41 -1.81
CA ALA A 261 25.15 -1.76 -1.96
C ALA A 261 25.27 -3.14 -2.62
N LEU A 262 25.49 -3.17 -3.93
CA LEU A 262 25.55 -4.42 -4.72
C LEU A 262 26.73 -5.29 -4.31
N GLU A 263 27.87 -4.66 -3.96
CA GLU A 263 29.10 -5.34 -3.59
C GLU A 263 28.97 -6.07 -2.25
N ASP A 264 28.23 -5.48 -1.30
CA ASP A 264 28.00 -6.02 0.04
C ASP A 264 26.76 -6.92 0.11
N SER A 265 25.98 -6.98 -0.96
CA SER A 265 24.73 -7.74 -0.99
C SER A 265 24.99 -9.19 -1.39
N ILE A 266 24.97 -10.10 -0.42
CA ILE A 266 25.02 -11.56 -0.64
C ILE A 266 23.94 -11.99 -1.66
N LYS A 267 22.77 -11.36 -1.62
CA LYS A 267 21.65 -11.63 -2.53
C LYS A 267 21.95 -11.23 -3.98
N ALA A 268 22.67 -10.12 -4.20
CA ALA A 268 23.09 -9.71 -5.54
C ALA A 268 24.17 -10.62 -6.13
N GLN A 269 24.98 -11.25 -5.27
CA GLN A 269 25.97 -12.23 -5.67
C GLN A 269 25.37 -13.58 -6.03
N GLN A 270 24.24 -13.94 -5.41
CA GLN A 270 23.57 -15.24 -5.57
C GLN A 270 22.48 -15.25 -6.64
N SER A 271 21.96 -14.09 -7.04
CA SER A 271 20.83 -13.98 -7.97
C SER A 271 21.08 -12.90 -9.02
N ALA A 272 21.16 -13.30 -10.28
CA ALA A 272 21.34 -12.40 -11.42
C ALA A 272 20.14 -11.47 -11.61
N GLY A 273 18.89 -11.95 -11.36
CA GLY A 273 17.68 -11.16 -11.41
C GLY A 273 17.67 -10.07 -10.36
N TYR A 274 18.05 -10.40 -9.11
CA TYR A 274 18.16 -9.39 -8.06
C TYR A 274 19.27 -8.36 -8.35
N ALA A 275 20.41 -8.79 -8.88
CA ALA A 275 21.49 -7.88 -9.24
C ALA A 275 21.07 -6.88 -10.34
N ARG A 276 20.36 -7.33 -11.38
CA ARG A 276 19.79 -6.45 -12.42
C ARG A 276 18.77 -5.49 -11.83
N TRP A 277 17.84 -5.98 -11.01
CA TRP A 277 16.85 -5.14 -10.35
C TRP A 277 17.50 -4.08 -9.45
N ALA A 278 18.50 -4.45 -8.65
CA ALA A 278 19.19 -3.53 -7.76
C ALA A 278 19.97 -2.45 -8.53
N LYS A 279 20.57 -2.79 -9.67
CA LYS A 279 21.20 -1.82 -10.59
C LYS A 279 20.17 -0.82 -11.12
N LEU A 280 19.02 -1.31 -11.62
CA LEU A 280 17.93 -0.48 -12.13
C LEU A 280 17.33 0.40 -11.04
N HIS A 281 17.16 -0.14 -9.84
CA HIS A 281 16.70 0.60 -8.67
C HIS A 281 17.65 1.75 -8.33
N ASN A 282 18.95 1.47 -8.21
CA ASN A 282 19.95 2.48 -7.93
C ASN A 282 20.01 3.56 -9.01
N LEU A 283 19.88 3.18 -10.28
CA LEU A 283 19.85 4.12 -11.40
C LEU A 283 18.61 5.04 -11.33
N LYS A 284 17.43 4.48 -11.06
CA LYS A 284 16.21 5.27 -10.88
C LYS A 284 16.29 6.22 -9.69
N GLN A 285 16.87 5.80 -8.57
CA GLN A 285 17.09 6.66 -7.40
C GLN A 285 18.06 7.80 -7.71
N ALA A 286 19.15 7.52 -8.44
CA ALA A 286 20.09 8.54 -8.89
C ALA A 286 19.42 9.57 -9.83
N ALA A 287 18.63 9.10 -10.79
CA ALA A 287 17.87 9.96 -11.71
C ALA A 287 16.85 10.84 -10.95
N ASN A 288 16.10 10.28 -10.00
CA ASN A 288 15.17 11.04 -9.18
C ASN A 288 15.88 12.10 -8.33
N SER A 289 17.06 11.77 -7.77
CA SER A 289 17.86 12.73 -7.01
C SER A 289 18.39 13.86 -7.89
N LEU A 290 18.84 13.55 -9.12
CA LEU A 290 19.28 14.57 -10.07
C LEU A 290 18.14 15.48 -10.51
N ASN A 291 16.96 14.90 -10.83
CA ASN A 291 15.78 15.70 -11.16
C ASN A 291 15.39 16.62 -10.03
N PHE A 292 15.37 16.13 -8.78
CA PHE A 292 15.08 16.93 -7.60
C PHE A 292 16.09 18.09 -7.44
N ILE A 293 17.40 17.81 -7.58
CA ILE A 293 18.44 18.83 -7.52
C ILE A 293 18.25 19.89 -8.62
N THR A 294 17.90 19.44 -9.83
CA THR A 294 17.68 20.34 -10.98
C THR A 294 16.42 21.18 -10.80
N GLU A 295 15.30 20.58 -10.41
CA GLU A 295 14.02 21.27 -10.18
C GLU A 295 14.11 22.31 -9.05
N HIS A 296 14.88 22.02 -8.01
CA HIS A 296 15.05 22.90 -6.86
C HIS A 296 16.31 23.77 -6.95
N GLN A 297 17.03 23.77 -8.09
CA GLN A 297 18.23 24.57 -8.35
C GLN A 297 19.28 24.48 -7.23
N ILE A 298 19.46 23.28 -6.65
CA ILE A 298 20.41 23.05 -5.57
C ILE A 298 21.81 22.96 -6.16
N LEU A 299 22.57 24.05 -6.07
CA LEU A 299 23.92 24.14 -6.64
C LEU A 299 25.03 23.62 -5.71
N SER A 300 24.76 23.52 -4.39
CA SER A 300 25.70 22.94 -3.42
C SER A 300 24.98 22.42 -2.18
N LEU A 301 25.62 21.53 -1.40
CA LEU A 301 25.13 21.00 -0.12
C LEU A 301 24.95 22.11 0.95
N ILE A 302 25.60 23.27 0.81
CA ILE A 302 25.48 24.41 1.71
C ILE A 302 24.08 25.04 1.62
N HIS A 303 23.42 24.98 0.46
CA HIS A 303 22.06 25.53 0.28
C HIS A 303 20.97 24.74 1.04
N ILE A 304 21.26 23.54 1.53
CA ILE A 304 20.32 22.72 2.30
C ILE A 304 20.33 23.12 3.78
N SER A 305 21.39 23.74 4.27
CA SER A 305 21.59 24.05 5.70
C SER A 305 21.25 25.49 6.09
N GLU A 306 21.11 26.43 5.16
CA GLU A 306 20.72 27.81 5.47
C GLU A 306 19.23 28.03 5.26
N PRO A 307 18.46 28.37 6.33
CA PRO A 307 17.14 28.93 6.15
C PRO A 307 17.30 30.28 5.45
N THR A 308 16.65 30.43 4.30
CA THR A 308 16.55 31.71 3.56
C THR A 308 16.17 32.84 4.52
N ARG A 309 17.13 33.59 4.99
CA ARG A 309 16.91 34.96 5.51
C ARG A 309 16.62 35.82 4.28
N HIS A 310 15.37 36.01 3.96
CA HIS A 310 15.00 37.18 3.17
C HIS A 310 15.28 38.43 4.01
N SER A 311 16.37 39.08 3.70
CA SER A 311 16.59 40.47 4.13
C SER A 311 15.58 41.35 3.40
N LEU A 312 14.73 42.01 4.17
CA LEU A 312 13.95 43.17 3.75
C LEU A 312 14.87 44.36 3.43
#